data_ad4a0394d1ae7581529c550542513353
#
_entry.id   ad4a0394d1ae7581529c550542513353
#
_cell.length_a   1.000
_cell.length_b   1.000
_cell.length_c   1.000
_cell.angle_alpha   90.00
_cell.angle_beta   90.00
_cell.angle_gamma   90.00
#
_symmetry.space_group_name_H-M   'P 1'
#
loop_
_entity.id
_entity.type
_entity.pdbx_description
1 polymer ?
#
loop_
_entity_poly.entity_id
_entity_poly.type
_entity_poly.pdbx_seq_one_letter_code
_entity_poly.pdbx_strand_id
1 'polypeptide(L)' 'MSKSVTVDRVKVIAEMAKQNITGEELAQKAGVGRSAVQKMRKGQAVWRTTAGHVAAALGVSVESLMEQ' A
#
# COMPACT_ATOMS: atom_id res chain seq x y z
N MET A 1 3.20 17.64 -12.73
CA MET A 1 2.80 17.33 -11.35
C MET A 1 3.05 15.87 -11.06
N SER A 2 3.53 15.61 -9.87
CA SER A 2 3.80 14.25 -9.46
C SER A 2 2.48 13.55 -9.14
N LYS A 3 2.33 12.34 -9.64
CA LYS A 3 1.20 11.47 -9.30
C LYS A 3 1.63 10.36 -8.37
N SER A 4 2.83 10.49 -7.82
CA SER A 4 3.38 9.54 -6.88
C SER A 4 3.07 9.98 -5.46
N VAL A 5 2.91 9.01 -4.57
CA VAL A 5 2.74 9.25 -3.15
C VAL A 5 3.66 8.33 -2.38
N THR A 6 4.06 8.77 -1.20
CA THR A 6 4.86 7.97 -0.29
C THR A 6 3.96 7.61 0.89
N VAL A 7 3.84 6.33 1.18
CA VAL A 7 3.06 5.87 2.32
C VAL A 7 3.99 5.60 3.50
N ASP A 8 3.42 5.63 4.70
CA ASP A 8 4.15 5.27 5.90
C ASP A 8 4.27 3.74 5.94
N ARG A 9 5.50 3.24 5.79
CA ARG A 9 5.73 1.79 5.74
C ARG A 9 5.26 1.09 7.00
N VAL A 10 5.35 1.76 8.15
CA VAL A 10 4.92 1.17 9.42
C VAL A 10 3.40 0.94 9.40
N LYS A 11 2.65 1.89 8.88
CA LYS A 11 1.20 1.77 8.79
C LYS A 11 0.79 0.65 7.84
N VAL A 12 1.48 0.51 6.72
CA VAL A 12 1.22 -0.55 5.74
C VAL A 12 1.50 -1.92 6.36
N ILE A 13 2.68 -2.06 6.97
CA ILE A 13 3.09 -3.32 7.60
C ILE A 13 2.13 -3.68 8.73
N ALA A 14 1.73 -2.69 9.55
CA ALA A 14 0.81 -2.91 10.64
C ALA A 14 -0.56 -3.40 10.15
N GLU A 15 -1.09 -2.78 9.09
CA GLU A 15 -2.37 -3.21 8.52
C GLU A 15 -2.29 -4.63 7.96
N MET A 16 -1.20 -4.94 7.26
CA MET A 16 -1.00 -6.28 6.73
C MET A 16 -0.93 -7.32 7.84
N ALA A 17 -0.20 -7.02 8.90
CA ALA A 17 -0.07 -7.93 10.04
C ALA A 17 -1.42 -8.11 10.74
N LYS A 18 -2.15 -7.03 10.93
CA LYS A 18 -3.46 -7.04 11.57
C LYS A 18 -4.44 -7.93 10.81
N GLN A 19 -4.38 -7.93 9.48
CA GLN A 19 -5.25 -8.72 8.64
C GLN A 19 -4.65 -10.06 8.25
N ASN A 20 -3.43 -10.34 8.69
CA ASN A 20 -2.73 -11.58 8.40
C ASN A 20 -2.66 -11.86 6.88
N ILE A 21 -2.32 -10.84 6.11
CA ILE A 21 -2.26 -10.92 4.65
C ILE A 21 -0.80 -10.76 4.21
N THR A 22 -0.37 -11.60 3.27
CA THR A 22 0.98 -11.52 2.71
C THR A 22 1.03 -10.46 1.62
N GLY A 23 2.25 -10.04 1.25
CA GLY A 23 2.45 -9.10 0.15
C GLY A 23 1.89 -9.60 -1.16
N GLU A 24 2.06 -10.91 -1.42
CA GLU A 24 1.54 -11.52 -2.65
C GLU A 24 0.01 -11.52 -2.66
N GLU A 25 -0.60 -11.90 -1.55
CA GLU A 25 -2.06 -11.88 -1.42
C GLU A 25 -2.61 -10.46 -1.59
N LEU A 26 -1.93 -9.49 -0.98
CA LEU A 26 -2.35 -8.10 -1.08
C LEU A 26 -2.26 -7.61 -2.53
N ALA A 27 -1.17 -7.94 -3.22
CA ALA A 27 -1.01 -7.55 -4.62
C ALA A 27 -2.12 -8.13 -5.49
N GLN A 28 -2.47 -9.39 -5.29
CA GLN A 28 -3.56 -10.03 -6.02
C GLN A 28 -4.89 -9.38 -5.73
N LYS A 29 -5.17 -9.14 -4.46
CA LYS A 29 -6.43 -8.54 -4.02
C LYS A 29 -6.57 -7.11 -4.55
N ALA A 30 -5.47 -6.37 -4.57
CA ALA A 30 -5.48 -4.99 -5.04
C ALA A 30 -5.42 -4.87 -6.57
N GLY A 31 -5.06 -5.95 -7.26
CA GLY A 31 -4.88 -5.92 -8.70
C GLY A 31 -3.65 -5.14 -9.13
N VAL A 32 -2.59 -5.15 -8.33
CA VAL A 32 -1.34 -4.46 -8.62
C VAL A 32 -0.18 -5.46 -8.63
N GLY A 33 0.97 -5.04 -9.13
CA GLY A 33 2.15 -5.88 -9.14
C GLY A 33 2.75 -6.03 -7.74
N ARG A 34 3.44 -7.15 -7.51
CA ARG A 34 4.12 -7.37 -6.23
C ARG A 34 5.17 -6.31 -5.94
N SER A 35 5.81 -5.79 -7.00
CA SER A 35 6.83 -4.75 -6.85
C SER A 35 6.24 -3.48 -6.22
N ALA A 36 4.99 -3.15 -6.54
CA ALA A 36 4.32 -2.00 -5.95
C ALA A 36 4.12 -2.19 -4.44
N VAL A 37 3.67 -3.37 -4.03
CA VAL A 37 3.50 -3.68 -2.61
C VAL A 37 4.84 -3.65 -1.89
N GLN A 38 5.90 -4.18 -2.53
CA GLN A 38 7.24 -4.16 -1.95
C GLN A 38 7.73 -2.72 -1.73
N LYS A 39 7.50 -1.85 -2.70
CA LYS A 39 7.87 -0.43 -2.57
C LYS A 39 7.14 0.21 -1.40
N MET A 40 5.86 -0.07 -1.25
CA MET A 40 5.08 0.49 -0.14
C MET A 40 5.58 -0.01 1.20
N ARG A 41 5.98 -1.26 1.29
CA ARG A 41 6.54 -1.84 2.52
C ARG A 41 7.91 -1.29 2.87
N LYS A 42 8.59 -0.69 1.90
CA LYS A 42 9.90 -0.05 2.09
C LYS A 42 9.79 1.46 2.26
N GLY A 43 8.59 2.00 2.17
CA GLY A 43 8.37 3.44 2.25
C GLY A 43 8.79 4.19 1.01
N GLN A 44 8.83 3.49 -0.13
CA GLN A 44 9.18 4.11 -1.41
C GLN A 44 7.93 4.62 -2.11
N ALA A 45 8.11 5.60 -3.01
CA ALA A 45 6.99 6.19 -3.73
C ALA A 45 6.35 5.20 -4.70
N VAL A 46 5.04 5.26 -4.81
CA VAL A 46 4.25 4.51 -5.80
C VAL A 46 3.26 5.45 -6.44
N TRP A 47 2.67 5.03 -7.55
CA TRP A 47 1.60 5.81 -8.17
C TRP A 47 0.44 5.96 -7.20
N ARG A 48 -0.19 7.13 -7.22
CA ARG A 48 -1.33 7.41 -6.35
C ARG A 48 -2.47 6.42 -6.58
N THR A 49 -2.73 6.07 -7.84
CA THR A 49 -3.76 5.08 -8.17
C THR A 49 -3.43 3.72 -7.57
N THR A 50 -2.16 3.33 -7.62
CA THR A 50 -1.69 2.07 -7.05
C THR A 50 -1.90 2.07 -5.52
N ALA A 51 -1.53 3.16 -4.87
CA ALA A 51 -1.72 3.29 -3.42
C ALA A 51 -3.21 3.21 -3.06
N GLY A 52 -4.07 3.81 -3.87
CA GLY A 52 -5.51 3.74 -3.68
C GLY A 52 -6.05 2.33 -3.78
N HIS A 53 -5.58 1.57 -4.76
CA HIS A 53 -6.01 0.16 -4.92
C HIS A 53 -5.56 -0.69 -3.73
N VAL A 54 -4.34 -0.47 -3.26
CA VAL A 54 -3.82 -1.21 -2.10
C VAL A 54 -4.60 -0.84 -0.84
N ALA A 55 -4.86 0.44 -0.63
CA ALA A 55 -5.65 0.90 0.51
C ALA A 55 -7.04 0.28 0.50
N ALA A 56 -7.70 0.27 -0.67
CA ALA A 56 -9.03 -0.33 -0.82
C ALA A 56 -8.99 -1.83 -0.49
N ALA A 57 -7.94 -2.52 -0.93
CA ALA A 57 -7.78 -3.95 -0.64
C ALA A 57 -7.60 -4.20 0.86
N LEU A 58 -7.00 -3.26 1.58
CA LEU A 58 -6.84 -3.33 3.03
C LEU A 58 -8.07 -2.82 3.79
N GLY A 59 -9.04 -2.25 3.06
CA GLY A 59 -10.25 -1.72 3.69
C GLY A 59 -10.03 -0.41 4.44
N VAL A 60 -9.02 0.36 4.05
CA VAL A 60 -8.71 1.64 4.70
C VAL A 60 -8.62 2.73 3.64
N SER A 61 -8.63 3.99 4.08
CA SER A 61 -8.44 5.10 3.16
C SER A 61 -6.95 5.25 2.83
N VAL A 62 -6.64 5.78 1.64
CA VAL A 62 -5.24 6.01 1.27
C VAL A 62 -4.60 7.02 2.24
N GLU A 63 -5.37 7.99 2.71
CA GLU A 63 -4.87 8.98 3.67
C GLU A 63 -4.41 8.34 4.98
N SER A 64 -5.07 7.27 5.39
CA SER A 64 -4.70 6.59 6.64
C SER A 64 -3.35 5.88 6.53
N LEU A 65 -2.89 5.61 5.32
CA LEU A 65 -1.60 4.98 5.07
C LEU A 65 -0.49 5.98 4.75
N MET A 66 -0.86 7.23 4.50
CA MET A 66 0.13 8.22 4.10
C MET A 66 0.94 8.71 5.28
N GLU A 67 2.17 9.07 4.99
CA GLU A 67 3.06 9.67 5.97
C GLU A 67 2.56 11.07 6.32
N GLN A 68 2.60 11.38 7.61
CA GLN A 68 2.16 12.69 8.09
C GLN A 68 3.27 13.42 8.83
#